data_3abc33195b944868474e8f71ddab7beb
#
_entry.id   3abc33195b944868474e8f71ddab7beb
#
_cell.length_a   1.000
_cell.length_b   1.000
_cell.length_c   1.000
_cell.angle_alpha   90.00
_cell.angle_beta   90.00
_cell.angle_gamma   90.00
#
_symmetry.space_group_name_H-M   'P 1'
#
loop_
_entity.id
_entity.type
_entity.pdbx_description
1 polymer ?
#
loop_
_entity_poly.entity_id
_entity_poly.type
_entity_poly.pdbx_seq_one_letter_code
_entity_poly.pdbx_strand_id
1 'polypeptide(L)'
;MAQVYVSERTKLGKPTALASYLSEAAAEPFEWGHHDCCTFIAGWAKRVTGLDPAAPWRGAYCSEAMAEAIVRQGGGLGPVLHAALKPQGWVAVTGCAPGDISVVEAPTPRGKRLVASIFAGRGKFAMLTQRGLVAAQVPFLLGWRHPNAQGLHG
;
A
#
# COMPACT_ATOMS: atom_id res chain seq x y z
N MET A 1 9.18 -15.45 2.13
CA MET A 1 9.89 -15.03 0.92
C MET A 1 8.94 -14.29 -0.01
N ALA A 2 9.42 -13.19 -0.55
CA ALA A 2 8.60 -12.40 -1.46
C ALA A 2 8.49 -13.05 -2.82
N GLN A 3 7.34 -12.91 -3.44
CA GLN A 3 7.13 -13.36 -4.81
C GLN A 3 6.35 -12.29 -5.55
N VAL A 4 6.50 -12.25 -6.86
CA VAL A 4 5.78 -11.29 -7.69
C VAL A 4 4.29 -11.60 -7.59
N TYR A 5 3.50 -10.56 -7.38
CA TYR A 5 2.06 -10.71 -7.29
C TYR A 5 1.47 -11.15 -8.62
N VAL A 6 0.63 -12.17 -8.57
CA VAL A 6 -0.16 -12.62 -9.72
C VAL A 6 -1.62 -12.47 -9.32
N SER A 7 -2.39 -11.73 -10.12
CA SER A 7 -3.80 -11.53 -9.85
C SER A 7 -4.55 -12.85 -9.90
N GLU A 8 -5.34 -13.10 -8.86
CA GLU A 8 -6.21 -14.25 -8.82
C GLU A 8 -7.63 -13.83 -9.18
N ARG A 9 -8.25 -14.60 -10.03
CA ARG A 9 -9.67 -14.43 -10.32
C ARG A 9 -10.44 -15.49 -9.57
N THR A 10 -11.63 -15.15 -9.13
CA THR A 10 -12.51 -16.15 -8.56
C THR A 10 -12.87 -17.15 -9.66
N LYS A 11 -13.16 -18.38 -9.27
CA LYS A 11 -13.58 -19.40 -10.25
C LYS A 11 -14.88 -19.02 -10.96
N LEU A 12 -15.63 -18.11 -10.42
CA LEU A 12 -16.94 -17.70 -10.91
C LEU A 12 -16.91 -16.37 -11.65
N GLY A 13 -15.74 -15.85 -12.00
CA GLY A 13 -15.69 -14.71 -12.89
C GLY A 13 -14.93 -13.50 -12.40
N LYS A 14 -15.61 -12.40 -12.08
CA LYS A 14 -15.00 -11.10 -11.89
C LYS A 14 -14.09 -11.06 -10.66
N PRO A 15 -12.89 -10.46 -10.78
CA PRO A 15 -12.06 -10.23 -9.59
C PRO A 15 -12.72 -9.22 -8.66
N THR A 16 -12.34 -9.26 -7.38
CA THR A 16 -12.75 -8.22 -6.43
C THR A 16 -12.12 -6.88 -6.82
N ALA A 17 -12.63 -5.79 -6.25
CA ALA A 17 -12.04 -4.47 -6.47
C ALA A 17 -10.58 -4.42 -6.04
N LEU A 18 -10.24 -5.07 -4.92
CA LEU A 18 -8.84 -5.16 -4.47
C LEU A 18 -7.99 -5.93 -5.49
N ALA A 19 -8.43 -7.09 -5.94
CA ALA A 19 -7.69 -7.88 -6.90
C ALA A 19 -7.49 -7.12 -8.22
N SER A 20 -8.52 -6.39 -8.67
CA SER A 20 -8.41 -5.55 -9.85
C SER A 20 -7.38 -4.44 -9.68
N TYR A 21 -7.39 -3.78 -8.52
CA TYR A 21 -6.42 -2.74 -8.23
C TYR A 21 -5.00 -3.28 -8.21
N LEU A 22 -4.79 -4.41 -7.56
CA LEU A 22 -3.46 -5.03 -7.48
C LEU A 22 -2.96 -5.45 -8.87
N SER A 23 -3.84 -5.97 -9.73
CA SER A 23 -3.47 -6.29 -11.11
C SER A 23 -3.05 -5.07 -11.90
N GLU A 24 -3.79 -3.97 -11.77
CA GLU A 24 -3.45 -2.72 -12.45
C GLU A 24 -2.11 -2.19 -11.96
N ALA A 25 -1.90 -2.20 -10.65
CA ALA A 25 -0.65 -1.73 -10.07
C ALA A 25 0.54 -2.58 -10.51
N ALA A 26 0.35 -3.89 -10.62
CA ALA A 26 1.41 -4.80 -11.05
C ALA A 26 1.82 -4.57 -12.51
N ALA A 27 0.92 -4.04 -13.33
CA ALA A 27 1.17 -3.81 -14.75
C ALA A 27 1.96 -2.51 -15.02
N GLU A 28 2.03 -1.60 -14.04
CA GLU A 28 2.71 -0.33 -14.22
C GLU A 28 4.14 -0.40 -13.68
N PRO A 29 5.11 0.22 -14.38
CA PRO A 29 6.48 0.28 -13.88
C PRO A 29 6.60 1.19 -12.66
N PHE A 30 7.50 0.83 -11.76
CA PHE A 30 7.81 1.67 -10.60
C PHE A 30 8.38 3.02 -11.05
N GLU A 31 7.91 4.09 -10.42
CA GLU A 31 8.43 5.44 -10.67
C GLU A 31 8.24 6.30 -9.42
N TRP A 32 9.35 6.84 -8.90
CA TRP A 32 9.29 7.69 -7.71
C TRP A 32 8.37 8.89 -7.93
N GLY A 33 7.47 9.13 -6.98
CA GLY A 33 6.52 10.22 -7.02
C GLY A 33 5.25 9.94 -7.79
N HIS A 34 5.19 8.86 -8.55
CA HIS A 34 4.05 8.52 -9.42
C HIS A 34 3.53 7.12 -9.17
N HIS A 35 4.41 6.13 -9.03
CA HIS A 35 4.04 4.74 -8.80
C HIS A 35 5.12 4.09 -7.95
N ASP A 36 5.08 4.34 -6.67
CA ASP A 36 6.01 3.83 -5.65
C ASP A 36 5.22 3.26 -4.48
N CYS A 37 5.90 2.85 -3.42
CA CYS A 37 5.22 2.18 -2.31
C CYS A 37 4.15 3.05 -1.64
N CYS A 38 4.35 4.34 -1.53
CA CYS A 38 3.38 5.23 -0.89
C CYS A 38 2.26 5.64 -1.83
N THR A 39 2.57 5.97 -3.08
CA THR A 39 1.53 6.31 -4.07
C THR A 39 0.68 5.09 -4.41
N PHE A 40 1.24 3.90 -4.30
CA PHE A 40 0.51 2.64 -4.48
C PHE A 40 -0.60 2.51 -3.44
N ILE A 41 -0.30 2.66 -2.15
CA ILE A 41 -1.35 2.54 -1.13
C ILE A 41 -2.33 3.71 -1.20
N ALA A 42 -1.86 4.88 -1.60
CA ALA A 42 -2.71 6.04 -1.78
C ALA A 42 -3.69 5.87 -2.94
N GLY A 43 -3.28 5.22 -4.01
CA GLY A 43 -4.16 4.89 -5.12
C GLY A 43 -5.29 3.95 -4.71
N TRP A 44 -5.00 2.98 -3.85
CA TRP A 44 -6.02 2.13 -3.26
C TRP A 44 -6.97 2.95 -2.38
N ALA A 45 -6.42 3.81 -1.51
CA ALA A 45 -7.24 4.66 -0.65
C ALA A 45 -8.18 5.54 -1.48
N LYS A 46 -7.69 6.09 -2.59
CA LYS A 46 -8.52 6.89 -3.49
C LYS A 46 -9.64 6.07 -4.11
N ARG A 47 -9.37 4.83 -4.47
CA ARG A 47 -10.40 3.94 -5.03
C ARG A 47 -11.48 3.62 -3.99
N VAL A 48 -11.07 3.48 -2.73
CA VAL A 48 -11.99 3.17 -1.62
C VAL A 48 -12.85 4.37 -1.23
N THR A 49 -12.26 5.56 -1.15
CA THR A 49 -12.91 6.73 -0.57
C THR A 49 -13.23 7.83 -1.57
N GLY A 50 -12.60 7.82 -2.74
CA GLY A 50 -12.66 8.94 -3.69
C GLY A 50 -11.67 10.06 -3.37
N LEU A 51 -10.94 9.96 -2.25
CA LEU A 51 -9.99 10.97 -1.81
C LEU A 51 -8.56 10.43 -1.88
N ASP A 52 -7.64 11.21 -2.42
CA ASP A 52 -6.24 10.82 -2.56
C ASP A 52 -5.41 11.35 -1.39
N PRO A 53 -4.98 10.48 -0.46
CA PRO A 53 -4.18 10.94 0.67
C PRO A 53 -2.78 11.39 0.27
N ALA A 54 -2.31 11.04 -0.92
CA ALA A 54 -1.00 11.44 -1.41
C ALA A 54 -1.05 12.67 -2.34
N ALA A 55 -2.21 13.29 -2.51
CA ALA A 55 -2.35 14.42 -3.44
C ALA A 55 -1.26 15.49 -3.28
N PRO A 56 -0.87 15.91 -2.06
CA PRO A 56 0.18 16.94 -1.91
C PRO A 56 1.56 16.50 -2.39
N TRP A 57 1.81 15.19 -2.47
CA TRP A 57 3.14 14.67 -2.76
C TRP A 57 3.29 14.09 -4.16
N ARG A 58 2.18 13.82 -4.88
CA ARG A 58 2.28 13.25 -6.22
C ARG A 58 3.03 14.19 -7.15
N GLY A 59 4.09 13.67 -7.78
CA GLY A 59 4.94 14.45 -8.66
C GLY A 59 5.87 15.42 -7.95
N ALA A 60 5.83 15.49 -6.61
CA ALA A 60 6.64 16.44 -5.84
C ALA A 60 8.04 15.93 -5.54
N TYR A 61 8.31 14.64 -5.76
CA TYR A 61 9.63 14.06 -5.58
C TYR A 61 9.90 13.05 -6.71
N CYS A 62 11.17 12.77 -6.97
CA CYS A 62 11.56 11.90 -8.08
C CYS A 62 12.71 10.96 -7.73
N SER A 63 13.01 10.78 -6.45
CA SER A 63 14.07 9.89 -6.00
C SER A 63 13.77 9.29 -4.65
N GLU A 64 14.44 8.19 -4.33
CA GLU A 64 14.34 7.57 -3.02
C GLU A 64 14.76 8.53 -1.91
N ALA A 65 15.83 9.27 -2.14
CA ALA A 65 16.33 10.21 -1.14
C ALA A 65 15.31 11.31 -0.81
N MET A 66 14.61 11.81 -1.82
CA MET A 66 13.57 12.80 -1.61
C MET A 66 12.37 12.21 -0.87
N ALA A 67 11.97 11.00 -1.22
CA ALA A 67 10.89 10.29 -0.53
C ALA A 67 11.25 10.05 0.93
N GLU A 68 12.46 9.60 1.22
CA GLU A 68 12.93 9.37 2.58
C GLU A 68 12.96 10.67 3.39
N ALA A 69 13.33 11.80 2.76
CA ALA A 69 13.33 13.09 3.41
C ALA A 69 11.92 13.52 3.84
N ILE A 70 10.93 13.31 2.97
CA ILE A 70 9.52 13.62 3.30
C ILE A 70 9.06 12.79 4.49
N VAL A 71 9.35 11.49 4.47
CA VAL A 71 8.97 10.59 5.56
C VAL A 71 9.65 10.99 6.86
N ARG A 72 10.94 11.29 6.82
CA ARG A 72 11.71 11.71 8.00
C ARG A 72 11.19 13.02 8.58
N GLN A 73 10.88 13.99 7.73
CA GLN A 73 10.32 15.27 8.17
C GLN A 73 8.96 15.12 8.82
N GLY A 74 8.19 14.14 8.39
CA GLY A 74 6.88 13.83 8.97
C GLY A 74 6.92 12.96 10.22
N GLY A 75 8.10 12.60 10.70
CA GLY A 75 8.25 11.81 11.92
C GLY A 75 8.38 10.31 11.69
N GLY A 76 8.47 9.88 10.44
CA GLY A 76 8.54 8.46 10.07
C GLY A 76 7.34 8.02 9.25
N LEU A 77 7.41 6.81 8.70
CA LEU A 77 6.37 6.32 7.81
C LEU A 77 5.01 6.17 8.50
N GLY A 78 4.99 5.62 9.72
CA GLY A 78 3.75 5.47 10.48
C GLY A 78 3.04 6.80 10.70
N PRO A 79 3.71 7.81 11.31
CA PRO A 79 3.11 9.12 11.50
C PRO A 79 2.66 9.80 10.21
N VAL A 80 3.43 9.68 9.13
CA VAL A 80 3.06 10.26 7.82
C VAL A 80 1.77 9.63 7.32
N LEU A 81 1.68 8.31 7.33
CA LEU A 81 0.47 7.62 6.87
C LEU A 81 -0.72 7.93 7.78
N HIS A 82 -0.52 7.93 9.08
CA HIS A 82 -1.61 8.21 10.01
C HIS A 82 -2.19 9.60 9.77
N ALA A 83 -1.32 10.61 9.61
CA ALA A 83 -1.76 11.98 9.36
C ALA A 83 -2.50 12.13 8.03
N ALA A 84 -2.14 11.34 7.03
CA ALA A 84 -2.78 11.39 5.72
C ALA A 84 -4.10 10.60 5.67
N LEU A 85 -4.18 9.48 6.38
CA LEU A 85 -5.31 8.56 6.29
C LEU A 85 -6.44 8.88 7.27
N LYS A 86 -6.10 9.28 8.49
CA LYS A 86 -7.11 9.52 9.53
C LYS A 86 -8.17 10.55 9.12
N PRO A 87 -7.80 11.71 8.54
CA PRO A 87 -8.81 12.70 8.13
C PRO A 87 -9.76 12.19 7.05
N GLN A 88 -9.39 11.13 6.34
CA GLN A 88 -10.18 10.57 5.25
C GLN A 88 -11.01 9.36 5.69
N GLY A 89 -11.07 9.10 7.00
CA GLY A 89 -11.96 8.08 7.56
C GLY A 89 -11.31 6.73 7.81
N TRP A 90 -9.99 6.60 7.64
CA TRP A 90 -9.28 5.37 7.96
C TRP A 90 -9.04 5.29 9.45
N VAL A 91 -9.29 4.12 10.02
CA VAL A 91 -9.22 3.87 11.46
C VAL A 91 -8.10 2.87 11.75
N ALA A 92 -7.27 3.18 12.73
CA ALA A 92 -6.18 2.30 13.14
C ALA A 92 -6.71 0.95 13.63
N VAL A 93 -6.05 -0.13 13.24
CA VAL A 93 -6.40 -1.50 13.63
C VAL A 93 -5.17 -2.24 14.13
N THR A 94 -5.40 -3.29 14.93
CA THR A 94 -4.34 -4.13 15.47
C THR A 94 -4.21 -5.46 14.76
N GLY A 95 -5.14 -5.79 13.89
CA GLY A 95 -5.09 -7.00 13.06
C GLY A 95 -5.60 -6.68 11.67
N CYS A 96 -5.15 -7.41 10.67
CA CYS A 96 -5.43 -7.10 9.28
C CYS A 96 -6.58 -7.88 8.69
N ALA A 97 -7.36 -7.21 7.84
CA ALA A 97 -8.31 -7.82 6.93
C ALA A 97 -7.96 -7.35 5.50
N PRO A 98 -8.30 -8.12 4.46
CA PRO A 98 -7.99 -7.74 3.08
C PRO A 98 -8.48 -6.32 2.77
N GLY A 99 -7.60 -5.54 2.16
CA GLY A 99 -7.89 -4.14 1.82
C GLY A 99 -7.41 -3.13 2.86
N ASP A 100 -6.94 -3.59 4.02
CA ASP A 100 -6.35 -2.69 5.01
C ASP A 100 -5.01 -2.16 4.49
N ILE A 101 -4.76 -0.88 4.74
CA ILE A 101 -3.45 -0.27 4.48
C ILE A 101 -2.59 -0.54 5.70
N SER A 102 -1.32 -0.84 5.48
CA SER A 102 -0.44 -1.25 6.58
C SER A 102 0.99 -0.75 6.40
N VAL A 103 1.71 -0.74 7.52
CA VAL A 103 3.16 -0.59 7.55
C VAL A 103 3.72 -1.91 8.03
N VAL A 104 4.65 -2.45 7.27
CA VAL A 104 5.31 -3.72 7.54
C VAL A 104 6.81 -3.53 7.57
N GLU A 105 7.53 -4.49 8.15
CA GLU A 105 8.98 -4.51 8.10
C GLU A 105 9.40 -5.53 7.06
N ALA A 106 9.98 -5.07 5.97
CA ALA A 106 10.34 -5.93 4.85
C ALA A 106 11.83 -5.92 4.59
N PRO A 107 12.41 -7.05 4.14
CA PRO A 107 13.80 -7.07 3.72
C PRO A 107 13.95 -6.31 2.40
N THR A 108 14.99 -5.50 2.32
CA THR A 108 15.34 -4.77 1.11
C THR A 108 16.83 -4.95 0.85
N PRO A 109 17.33 -4.57 -0.35
CA PRO A 109 18.77 -4.62 -0.60
C PRO A 109 19.60 -3.80 0.40
N ARG A 110 18.97 -2.86 1.10
CA ARG A 110 19.62 -1.99 2.08
C ARG A 110 19.29 -2.39 3.52
N GLY A 111 18.88 -3.63 3.74
CA GLY A 111 18.48 -4.13 5.03
C GLY A 111 16.98 -4.02 5.26
N LYS A 112 16.54 -4.32 6.48
CA LYS A 112 15.11 -4.25 6.82
C LYS A 112 14.66 -2.81 6.85
N ARG A 113 13.51 -2.54 6.22
CA ARG A 113 12.91 -1.21 6.15
C ARG A 113 11.42 -1.28 6.42
N LEU A 114 10.89 -0.17 6.91
CA LEU A 114 9.43 0.00 7.01
C LEU A 114 8.89 0.29 5.61
N VAL A 115 7.85 -0.43 5.23
CA VAL A 115 7.26 -0.31 3.89
C VAL A 115 5.75 -0.20 4.01
N ALA A 116 5.16 0.73 3.24
CA ALA A 116 3.72 0.83 3.09
C ALA A 116 3.22 -0.33 2.23
N SER A 117 2.09 -0.90 2.61
CA SER A 117 1.57 -2.09 1.95
C SER A 117 0.04 -2.15 2.05
N ILE A 118 -0.55 -3.10 1.32
CA ILE A 118 -1.97 -3.44 1.43
C ILE A 118 -2.05 -4.91 1.82
N PHE A 119 -2.83 -5.22 2.84
CA PHE A 119 -3.04 -6.62 3.21
C PHE A 119 -3.90 -7.28 2.14
N ALA A 120 -3.36 -8.31 1.51
CA ALA A 120 -4.02 -8.99 0.39
C ALA A 120 -4.77 -10.25 0.79
N GLY A 121 -4.74 -10.60 2.08
CA GLY A 121 -5.30 -11.85 2.57
C GLY A 121 -4.27 -12.96 2.61
N ARG A 122 -4.63 -14.08 3.23
CA ARG A 122 -3.77 -15.27 3.36
C ARG A 122 -2.41 -14.96 3.99
N GLY A 123 -2.38 -13.99 4.90
CA GLY A 123 -1.16 -13.60 5.58
C GLY A 123 -0.18 -12.81 4.74
N LYS A 124 -0.54 -12.38 3.53
CA LYS A 124 0.38 -11.72 2.61
C LYS A 124 0.09 -10.23 2.48
N PHE A 125 1.16 -9.45 2.42
CA PHE A 125 1.12 -8.01 2.23
C PHE A 125 1.64 -7.68 0.83
N ALA A 126 0.85 -6.92 0.09
CA ALA A 126 1.23 -6.45 -1.25
C ALA A 126 2.03 -5.16 -1.13
N MET A 127 3.21 -5.14 -1.73
CA MET A 127 4.14 -4.02 -1.68
C MET A 127 4.63 -3.70 -3.08
N LEU A 128 4.69 -2.42 -3.43
CA LEU A 128 5.25 -2.03 -4.70
C LEU A 128 6.74 -1.72 -4.52
N THR A 129 7.57 -2.50 -5.19
CA THR A 129 9.04 -2.35 -5.15
C THR A 129 9.56 -1.88 -6.50
N GLN A 130 10.83 -1.49 -6.54
CA GLN A 130 11.45 -1.08 -7.81
C GLN A 130 11.45 -2.20 -8.85
N ARG A 131 11.28 -3.45 -8.43
CA ARG A 131 11.20 -4.61 -9.33
C ARG A 131 9.76 -5.00 -9.67
N GLY A 132 8.77 -4.28 -9.12
CA GLY A 132 7.38 -4.57 -9.36
C GLY A 132 6.62 -4.89 -8.07
N LEU A 133 5.38 -5.27 -8.23
CA LEU A 133 4.51 -5.62 -7.11
C LEU A 133 4.84 -7.01 -6.61
N VAL A 134 5.03 -7.11 -5.29
CA VAL A 134 5.30 -8.39 -4.63
C VAL A 134 4.28 -8.60 -3.52
N ALA A 135 4.02 -9.85 -3.18
CA ALA A 135 3.22 -10.22 -2.02
C ALA A 135 4.05 -11.14 -1.14
N ALA A 136 4.11 -10.85 0.15
CA ALA A 136 4.96 -11.58 1.07
C ALA A 136 4.36 -11.62 2.47
N GLN A 137 4.74 -12.67 3.22
CA GLN A 137 4.49 -12.74 4.65
C GLN A 137 5.64 -12.00 5.34
N VAL A 138 5.31 -10.87 5.97
CA VAL A 138 6.29 -10.01 6.65
C VAL A 138 5.69 -9.51 7.95
N PRO A 139 6.51 -9.09 8.93
CA PRO A 139 5.98 -8.58 10.19
C PRO A 139 5.09 -7.36 10.01
N PHE A 140 3.88 -7.45 10.54
CA PHE A 140 2.92 -6.35 10.57
C PHE A 140 3.23 -5.44 11.76
N LEU A 141 3.24 -4.14 11.51
CA LEU A 141 3.50 -3.15 12.55
C LEU A 141 2.30 -2.25 12.81
N LEU A 142 1.73 -1.67 11.76
CA LEU A 142 0.61 -0.73 11.87
C LEU A 142 -0.37 -0.98 10.74
N GLY A 143 -1.66 -0.70 11.00
CA GLY A 143 -2.67 -0.86 9.97
C GLY A 143 -3.83 0.10 10.14
N TRP A 144 -4.50 0.38 9.04
CA TRP A 144 -5.69 1.23 8.98
C TRP A 144 -6.74 0.59 8.10
N ARG A 145 -7.99 0.71 8.55
CA ARG A 145 -9.14 0.14 7.86
C ARG A 145 -10.16 1.22 7.55
N HIS A 146 -10.79 1.12 6.40
CA HIS A 146 -11.91 1.97 6.04
C HIS A 146 -13.16 1.10 5.85
N PRO A 147 -14.33 1.54 6.34
CA PRO A 147 -15.56 0.76 6.18
C PRO A 147 -15.86 0.40 4.71
N ASN A 148 -15.58 1.33 3.79
CA ASN A 148 -15.83 1.11 2.37
C ASN A 148 -14.95 0.02 1.77
N ALA A 149 -13.73 -0.18 2.31
CA ALA A 149 -12.83 -1.20 1.81
C ALA A 149 -13.38 -2.60 2.04
N GLN A 150 -14.11 -2.80 3.12
CA GLN A 150 -14.68 -4.11 3.46
C GLN A 150 -15.70 -4.58 2.43
N GLY A 151 -16.45 -3.66 1.84
CA GLY A 151 -17.43 -4.00 0.82
C GLY A 151 -16.84 -4.21 -0.57
N LEU A 152 -15.59 -3.80 -0.79
CA LEU A 152 -14.95 -3.84 -2.11
C LEU A 152 -14.18 -5.13 -2.38
N HIS A 153 -13.99 -5.99 -1.39
CA HIS A 153 -13.25 -7.23 -1.54
C HIS A 153 -13.97 -8.43 -0.94
N GLY A 154 -15.16 -8.20 -0.47
CA GLY A 154 -16.00 -9.21 0.16
C GLY A 154 -16.76 -10.11 -0.80
#